data_0861d00e89da8494ceab1eb205936a6c
#
_entry.id   0861d00e89da8494ceab1eb205936a6c
#
_cell.length_a   1.000
_cell.length_b   1.000
_cell.length_c   1.000
_cell.angle_alpha   90.00
_cell.angle_beta   90.00
_cell.angle_gamma   90.00
#
_symmetry.space_group_name_H-M   'P 1'
#
loop_
_entity.id
_entity.type
_entity.pdbx_description
1 polymer ?
#
loop_
_entity_poly.entity_id
_entity_poly.type
_entity_poly.pdbx_seq_one_letter_code
_entity_poly.pdbx_strand_id
1 'polypeptide(L)'
;MSDQGPLYLGFDLSTQQLKAIVVDSDLKTIAQSKVDFDADFSKYGIQKGVHVRPSTGEVYAPVAMWMESLDLVLHRLSKEMPVPMSRIRGVSGSGQQHGSVYWNHQAHDVLRCLDASKELVDQLPGALAHEWSPNWQDQSTQSECDAFDAELGDREKLAEVTGSGAHHRFTGTQIMRMRRVRPEVYAQTSRISLVSSWLASILLGAVAPLDISDVCGMNLWDIPNQQYSPELLALSAGKDGADDLRKKLGEPQVDGGKPFGKISRYFVEKYAFHPDCQIVPFTGDNPATILALPLRPLDAIVSLGTSTTFLMNTPKYKPDGSYHFFNHPTTKGHYMFMLCYKNGGLAREKVRDALPKPADGGTGWETFNKAVMDTPPLAMTKEGGGQAKLGLYFYLRETVPNIRAGTWRFTCDSDGGNLQESREEWSKEVDARVIVESQALSMRLRSQKLVHSPRDGLPAQPRRIYLVGGGSLNPAIASVIGDVLGAADGVYKLDVGGSACALGGAYKALWAMERKAGETFDQVIGKRWKEEGSVEKVDAGFKDGTYQTYGSVLGSFEDMEKRLLAEEQGK
;
A
#
# COMPACT_ATOMS: atom_id res chain seq x y z
N MET A 1 -30.97 -20.16 -14.66
CA MET A 1 -31.35 -20.10 -13.22
C MET A 1 -31.27 -18.63 -12.81
N SER A 2 -32.34 -18.08 -12.27
CA SER A 2 -32.42 -16.65 -11.93
C SER A 2 -31.42 -16.34 -10.85
N ASP A 3 -30.38 -15.66 -11.23
CA ASP A 3 -29.36 -15.07 -10.36
C ASP A 3 -30.02 -13.92 -9.56
N GLN A 4 -30.62 -14.26 -8.42
CA GLN A 4 -31.43 -13.33 -7.59
C GLN A 4 -30.74 -12.91 -6.28
N GLY A 5 -29.51 -13.34 -6.03
CA GLY A 5 -28.78 -13.05 -4.80
C GLY A 5 -28.32 -11.60 -4.65
N PRO A 6 -27.90 -11.17 -3.45
CA PRO A 6 -27.31 -9.85 -3.23
C PRO A 6 -26.00 -9.68 -3.99
N LEU A 7 -25.66 -8.41 -4.29
CA LEU A 7 -24.40 -8.00 -4.89
C LEU A 7 -23.67 -7.02 -3.97
N TYR A 8 -22.35 -6.96 -4.12
CA TYR A 8 -21.46 -6.11 -3.33
C TYR A 8 -20.52 -5.36 -4.25
N LEU A 9 -20.39 -4.06 -4.02
CA LEU A 9 -19.60 -3.16 -4.85
C LEU A 9 -18.36 -2.70 -4.10
N GLY A 10 -17.21 -2.85 -4.74
CA GLY A 10 -15.93 -2.34 -4.28
C GLY A 10 -15.37 -1.28 -5.20
N PHE A 11 -14.88 -0.17 -4.63
CA PHE A 11 -14.18 0.88 -5.34
C PHE A 11 -12.67 0.88 -5.05
N ASP A 12 -11.90 1.41 -6.01
CA ASP A 12 -10.48 1.75 -5.84
C ASP A 12 -10.22 3.10 -6.50
N LEU A 13 -10.15 4.15 -5.68
CA LEU A 13 -9.77 5.50 -6.10
C LEU A 13 -8.24 5.64 -5.96
N SER A 14 -7.53 5.14 -6.95
CA SER A 14 -6.07 5.20 -7.01
C SER A 14 -5.58 6.50 -7.65
N THR A 15 -4.26 6.66 -7.82
CA THR A 15 -3.67 7.90 -8.34
C THR A 15 -4.09 8.22 -9.78
N GLN A 16 -4.20 7.20 -10.64
CA GLN A 16 -4.42 7.40 -12.08
C GLN A 16 -5.80 6.98 -12.56
N GLN A 17 -6.61 6.34 -11.69
CA GLN A 17 -7.90 5.79 -12.12
C GLN A 17 -8.84 5.56 -10.93
N LEU A 18 -10.12 5.53 -11.24
CA LEU A 18 -11.17 4.99 -10.37
C LEU A 18 -11.65 3.67 -10.97
N LYS A 19 -11.54 2.59 -10.19
CA LYS A 19 -12.10 1.27 -10.54
C LYS A 19 -13.31 0.95 -9.68
N ALA A 20 -14.21 0.16 -10.24
CA ALA A 20 -15.36 -0.39 -9.56
C ALA A 20 -15.55 -1.85 -9.94
N ILE A 21 -15.74 -2.71 -8.94
CA ILE A 21 -15.96 -4.15 -9.11
C ILE A 21 -17.22 -4.56 -8.37
N VAL A 22 -18.06 -5.33 -9.01
CA VAL A 22 -19.26 -5.93 -8.43
C VAL A 22 -19.04 -7.43 -8.30
N VAL A 23 -19.26 -7.96 -7.11
CA VAL A 23 -19.18 -9.40 -6.82
C VAL A 23 -20.50 -9.91 -6.25
N ASP A 24 -20.76 -11.22 -6.40
CA ASP A 24 -21.84 -11.93 -5.73
C ASP A 24 -21.39 -12.52 -4.39
N SER A 25 -22.31 -13.22 -3.70
CA SER A 25 -22.04 -13.89 -2.42
C SER A 25 -20.98 -15.01 -2.52
N ASP A 26 -20.72 -15.54 -3.70
CA ASP A 26 -19.71 -16.59 -3.94
C ASP A 26 -18.35 -16.01 -4.34
N LEU A 27 -18.15 -14.69 -4.17
CA LEU A 27 -16.94 -13.93 -4.53
C LEU A 27 -16.67 -13.84 -6.04
N LYS A 28 -17.62 -14.27 -6.86
CA LYS A 28 -17.49 -14.19 -8.32
C LYS A 28 -17.67 -12.75 -8.78
N THR A 29 -16.72 -12.27 -9.59
CA THR A 29 -16.85 -10.97 -10.27
C THR A 29 -17.96 -11.04 -11.31
N ILE A 30 -18.96 -10.19 -11.15
CA ILE A 30 -20.11 -10.05 -12.04
C ILE A 30 -19.84 -8.96 -13.10
N ALA A 31 -19.23 -7.86 -12.69
CA ALA A 31 -18.88 -6.75 -13.57
C ALA A 31 -17.70 -5.96 -12.98
N GLN A 32 -16.98 -5.29 -13.87
CA GLN A 32 -15.96 -4.33 -13.49
C GLN A 32 -15.95 -3.14 -14.46
N SER A 33 -15.69 -1.96 -13.95
CA SER A 33 -15.54 -0.75 -14.74
C SER A 33 -14.38 0.08 -14.23
N LYS A 34 -13.82 0.91 -15.10
CA LYS A 34 -12.75 1.85 -14.73
C LYS A 34 -12.92 3.17 -15.47
N VAL A 35 -12.38 4.19 -14.86
CA VAL A 35 -12.19 5.53 -15.44
C VAL A 35 -10.70 5.83 -15.33
N ASP A 36 -10.04 6.12 -16.43
CA ASP A 36 -8.63 6.52 -16.51
C ASP A 36 -8.56 8.03 -16.54
N PHE A 37 -7.87 8.65 -15.59
CA PHE A 37 -7.92 10.10 -15.44
C PHE A 37 -7.24 10.85 -16.59
N ASP A 38 -6.11 10.37 -17.07
CA ASP A 38 -5.40 11.03 -18.18
C ASP A 38 -6.16 10.87 -19.49
N ALA A 39 -6.80 9.72 -19.73
CA ALA A 39 -7.55 9.45 -20.93
C ALA A 39 -8.97 10.09 -20.93
N ASP A 40 -9.71 9.95 -19.82
CA ASP A 40 -11.10 10.40 -19.73
C ASP A 40 -11.21 11.89 -19.36
N PHE A 41 -10.20 12.49 -18.69
CA PHE A 41 -10.27 13.83 -18.12
C PHE A 41 -9.07 14.73 -18.45
N SER A 42 -8.61 14.72 -19.69
CA SER A 42 -7.51 15.58 -20.17
C SER A 42 -7.71 17.07 -19.90
N LYS A 43 -8.97 17.51 -19.73
CA LYS A 43 -9.32 18.91 -19.41
C LYS A 43 -8.73 19.42 -18.10
N TYR A 44 -8.37 18.52 -17.16
CA TYR A 44 -7.71 18.90 -15.91
C TYR A 44 -6.22 19.18 -16.06
N GLY A 45 -5.60 18.93 -17.22
CA GLY A 45 -4.18 19.20 -17.48
C GLY A 45 -3.22 18.40 -16.61
N ILE A 46 -3.66 17.26 -16.10
CA ILE A 46 -2.89 16.34 -15.26
C ILE A 46 -1.95 15.46 -16.09
N GLN A 47 -0.96 14.88 -15.42
CA GLN A 47 -0.13 13.80 -15.94
C GLN A 47 -0.07 12.69 -14.91
N LYS A 48 -0.41 11.47 -15.31
CA LYS A 48 -0.51 10.31 -14.40
C LYS A 48 -1.42 10.60 -13.19
N GLY A 49 -2.52 11.32 -13.44
CA GLY A 49 -3.55 11.63 -12.45
C GLY A 49 -3.24 12.79 -11.50
N VAL A 50 -2.11 13.49 -11.66
CA VAL A 50 -1.66 14.54 -10.73
C VAL A 50 -1.10 15.77 -11.44
N HIS A 51 -1.01 16.86 -10.67
CA HIS A 51 -0.15 18.00 -10.96
C HIS A 51 1.11 17.96 -10.13
N VAL A 52 2.25 18.25 -10.74
CA VAL A 52 3.56 18.31 -10.08
C VAL A 52 4.09 19.75 -10.14
N ARG A 53 4.54 20.28 -9.01
CA ARG A 53 5.25 21.56 -8.91
C ARG A 53 6.71 21.32 -8.51
N PRO A 54 7.63 21.18 -9.44
CA PRO A 54 9.04 20.82 -9.14
C PRO A 54 9.73 21.83 -8.22
N SER A 55 9.38 23.12 -8.31
CA SER A 55 10.00 24.19 -7.49
C SER A 55 9.68 24.10 -6.00
N THR A 56 8.56 23.49 -5.62
CA THR A 56 8.10 23.35 -4.22
C THR A 56 8.06 21.90 -3.76
N GLY A 57 8.20 20.94 -4.68
CA GLY A 57 8.00 19.51 -4.39
C GLY A 57 6.55 19.10 -4.18
N GLU A 58 5.59 20.02 -4.42
CA GLU A 58 4.16 19.73 -4.29
C GLU A 58 3.68 18.80 -5.40
N VAL A 59 2.91 17.79 -4.99
CA VAL A 59 2.16 16.91 -5.90
C VAL A 59 0.72 16.81 -5.38
N TYR A 60 -0.25 17.09 -6.24
CA TYR A 60 -1.64 17.13 -5.84
C TYR A 60 -2.59 16.72 -6.96
N ALA A 61 -3.80 16.28 -6.60
CA ALA A 61 -4.86 15.89 -7.51
C ALA A 61 -6.09 16.80 -7.37
N PRO A 62 -6.78 17.15 -8.48
CA PRO A 62 -8.03 17.92 -8.43
C PRO A 62 -9.16 17.04 -7.88
N VAL A 63 -9.80 17.47 -6.79
CA VAL A 63 -10.91 16.72 -6.17
C VAL A 63 -12.13 16.67 -7.10
N ALA A 64 -12.35 17.71 -7.90
CA ALA A 64 -13.42 17.76 -8.91
C ALA A 64 -13.33 16.63 -9.95
N MET A 65 -12.12 16.24 -10.34
CA MET A 65 -11.88 15.09 -11.23
C MET A 65 -12.43 13.78 -10.64
N TRP A 66 -12.26 13.57 -9.34
CA TRP A 66 -12.77 12.38 -8.66
C TRP A 66 -14.29 12.36 -8.57
N MET A 67 -14.94 13.54 -8.46
CA MET A 67 -16.41 13.68 -8.50
C MET A 67 -16.96 13.23 -9.84
N GLU A 68 -16.38 13.72 -10.94
CA GLU A 68 -16.76 13.30 -12.29
C GLU A 68 -16.46 11.82 -12.54
N SER A 69 -15.34 11.33 -12.00
CA SER A 69 -14.98 9.92 -12.13
C SER A 69 -15.99 8.99 -11.48
N LEU A 70 -16.55 9.38 -10.32
CA LEU A 70 -17.56 8.60 -9.62
C LEU A 70 -18.88 8.54 -10.44
N ASP A 71 -19.34 9.66 -10.95
CA ASP A 71 -20.53 9.68 -11.83
C ASP A 71 -20.28 8.84 -13.10
N LEU A 72 -19.10 8.96 -13.73
CA LEU A 72 -18.79 8.24 -14.97
C LEU A 72 -18.66 6.71 -14.75
N VAL A 73 -17.99 6.26 -13.69
CA VAL A 73 -17.84 4.83 -13.43
C VAL A 73 -19.18 4.18 -13.09
N LEU A 74 -20.06 4.89 -12.36
CA LEU A 74 -21.41 4.42 -12.04
C LEU A 74 -22.32 4.42 -13.27
N HIS A 75 -22.18 5.42 -14.16
CA HIS A 75 -22.87 5.43 -15.44
C HIS A 75 -22.48 4.21 -16.28
N ARG A 76 -21.16 3.93 -16.42
CA ARG A 76 -20.67 2.76 -17.14
C ARG A 76 -21.24 1.45 -16.56
N LEU A 77 -21.24 1.27 -15.23
CA LEU A 77 -21.79 0.08 -14.58
C LEU A 77 -23.31 -0.06 -14.80
N SER A 78 -24.06 1.03 -14.67
CA SER A 78 -25.55 0.97 -14.69
C SER A 78 -26.15 0.98 -16.08
N LYS A 79 -25.50 1.62 -17.06
CA LYS A 79 -26.03 1.82 -18.42
C LYS A 79 -25.31 1.02 -19.48
N GLU A 80 -23.99 0.92 -19.42
CA GLU A 80 -23.21 0.24 -20.45
C GLU A 80 -23.07 -1.27 -20.15
N MET A 81 -23.03 -1.68 -18.87
CA MET A 81 -22.84 -3.06 -18.45
C MET A 81 -24.08 -3.72 -17.82
N PRO A 82 -25.26 -3.17 -17.91
CA PRO A 82 -26.52 -3.33 -17.21
C PRO A 82 -26.45 -4.13 -15.87
N VAL A 83 -25.59 -3.68 -14.97
CA VAL A 83 -25.55 -4.24 -13.61
C VAL A 83 -26.87 -3.92 -12.90
N PRO A 84 -27.53 -4.90 -12.29
CA PRO A 84 -28.76 -4.65 -11.51
C PRO A 84 -28.43 -3.93 -10.19
N MET A 85 -28.24 -2.60 -10.26
CA MET A 85 -27.81 -1.75 -9.14
C MET A 85 -28.70 -1.92 -7.90
N SER A 86 -30.00 -2.18 -8.12
CA SER A 86 -30.97 -2.44 -7.05
C SER A 86 -30.69 -3.71 -6.24
N ARG A 87 -29.80 -4.58 -6.70
CA ARG A 87 -29.34 -5.78 -5.94
C ARG A 87 -28.14 -5.51 -5.06
N ILE A 88 -27.44 -4.37 -5.22
CA ILE A 88 -26.28 -4.02 -4.40
C ILE A 88 -26.75 -3.74 -2.98
N ARG A 89 -26.21 -4.51 -2.00
CA ARG A 89 -26.58 -4.42 -0.59
C ARG A 89 -25.51 -3.76 0.27
N GLY A 90 -24.26 -3.76 -0.19
CA GLY A 90 -23.15 -3.14 0.51
C GLY A 90 -22.15 -2.56 -0.46
N VAL A 91 -21.56 -1.43 -0.09
CA VAL A 91 -20.51 -0.74 -0.84
C VAL A 91 -19.37 -0.44 0.12
N SER A 92 -18.16 -0.77 -0.27
CA SER A 92 -16.93 -0.34 0.38
C SER A 92 -15.86 -0.05 -0.67
N GLY A 93 -14.63 0.22 -0.27
CA GLY A 93 -13.57 0.47 -1.24
C GLY A 93 -12.28 0.96 -0.62
N SER A 94 -11.43 1.47 -1.48
CA SER A 94 -10.16 2.07 -1.13
C SER A 94 -9.97 3.43 -1.77
N GLY A 95 -9.08 4.21 -1.15
CA GLY A 95 -8.50 5.42 -1.72
C GLY A 95 -6.98 5.36 -1.64
N GLN A 96 -6.29 6.06 -2.56
CA GLN A 96 -4.86 6.26 -2.44
C GLN A 96 -4.51 6.77 -1.04
N GLN A 97 -3.55 6.13 -0.38
CA GLN A 97 -3.24 6.44 1.00
C GLN A 97 -2.69 7.87 1.17
N HIS A 98 -2.87 8.42 2.37
CA HIS A 98 -2.31 9.67 2.87
C HIS A 98 -2.92 10.96 2.30
N GLY A 99 -3.49 10.96 1.10
CA GLY A 99 -4.16 12.12 0.52
C GLY A 99 -5.30 12.62 1.42
N SER A 100 -5.47 13.94 1.50
CA SER A 100 -6.47 14.56 2.37
C SER A 100 -7.36 15.54 1.63
N VAL A 101 -8.65 15.55 1.99
CA VAL A 101 -9.65 16.46 1.47
C VAL A 101 -10.22 17.31 2.60
N TYR A 102 -10.28 18.60 2.38
CA TYR A 102 -10.68 19.61 3.35
C TYR A 102 -12.10 20.09 3.08
N TRP A 103 -13.03 19.75 3.98
CA TRP A 103 -14.42 20.15 3.92
C TRP A 103 -14.64 21.48 4.64
N ASN A 104 -15.46 22.36 4.07
CA ASN A 104 -15.88 23.60 4.72
C ASN A 104 -17.13 23.40 5.60
N HIS A 105 -17.64 24.45 6.20
CA HIS A 105 -18.81 24.40 7.09
C HIS A 105 -20.14 24.08 6.36
N GLN A 106 -20.20 24.18 5.04
CA GLN A 106 -21.40 23.87 4.24
C GLN A 106 -21.47 22.38 3.87
N ALA A 107 -20.39 21.60 4.07
CA ALA A 107 -20.29 20.22 3.62
C ALA A 107 -21.46 19.34 4.09
N HIS A 108 -21.90 19.52 5.35
CA HIS A 108 -23.01 18.75 5.89
C HIS A 108 -24.29 18.95 5.09
N ASP A 109 -24.64 20.18 4.81
CA ASP A 109 -25.89 20.52 4.12
C ASP A 109 -25.82 20.15 2.63
N VAL A 110 -24.69 20.42 1.97
CA VAL A 110 -24.49 20.06 0.57
C VAL A 110 -24.57 18.54 0.37
N LEU A 111 -23.85 17.75 1.16
CA LEU A 111 -23.87 16.28 1.06
C LEU A 111 -25.27 15.69 1.28
N ARG A 112 -26.04 16.26 2.20
CA ARG A 112 -27.38 15.79 2.54
C ARG A 112 -28.42 16.15 1.46
N CYS A 113 -28.20 17.23 0.71
CA CYS A 113 -29.16 17.81 -0.22
C CYS A 113 -28.76 17.65 -1.70
N LEU A 114 -27.96 16.63 -2.04
CA LEU A 114 -27.57 16.36 -3.42
C LEU A 114 -28.79 16.12 -4.31
N ASP A 115 -28.85 16.82 -5.43
CA ASP A 115 -29.90 16.76 -6.45
C ASP A 115 -29.51 15.72 -7.53
N ALA A 116 -30.29 14.66 -7.65
CA ALA A 116 -30.03 13.56 -8.59
C ALA A 116 -30.13 13.97 -10.08
N SER A 117 -30.71 15.14 -10.39
CA SER A 117 -30.75 15.67 -11.75
C SER A 117 -29.46 16.34 -12.21
N LYS A 118 -28.50 16.58 -11.28
CA LYS A 118 -27.22 17.24 -11.53
C LYS A 118 -26.05 16.26 -11.34
N GLU A 119 -24.90 16.61 -11.90
CA GLU A 119 -23.67 15.87 -11.66
C GLU A 119 -23.07 16.28 -10.30
N LEU A 120 -22.24 15.38 -9.70
CA LEU A 120 -21.59 15.65 -8.42
C LEU A 120 -20.66 16.87 -8.50
N VAL A 121 -19.98 17.05 -9.63
CA VAL A 121 -19.05 18.16 -9.85
C VAL A 121 -19.73 19.51 -9.91
N ASP A 122 -21.02 19.57 -10.22
CA ASP A 122 -21.79 20.81 -10.25
C ASP A 122 -22.26 21.26 -8.86
N GLN A 123 -22.19 20.37 -7.86
CA GLN A 123 -22.78 20.58 -6.54
C GLN A 123 -21.75 20.60 -5.41
N LEU A 124 -20.79 19.67 -5.43
CA LEU A 124 -19.88 19.42 -4.33
C LEU A 124 -18.72 20.41 -4.17
N PRO A 125 -18.23 21.13 -5.21
CA PRO A 125 -17.14 22.09 -5.00
C PRO A 125 -17.42 23.13 -3.93
N GLY A 126 -18.69 23.54 -3.76
CA GLY A 126 -19.12 24.46 -2.71
C GLY A 126 -18.99 23.91 -1.28
N ALA A 127 -18.79 22.61 -1.12
CA ALA A 127 -18.59 21.95 0.17
C ALA A 127 -17.11 21.86 0.58
N LEU A 128 -16.17 22.22 -0.31
CA LEU A 128 -14.73 22.09 -0.09
C LEU A 128 -14.14 23.42 0.42
N ALA A 129 -13.23 23.32 1.41
CA ALA A 129 -12.37 24.43 1.81
C ALA A 129 -11.15 24.55 0.86
N HIS A 130 -10.77 23.47 0.20
CA HIS A 130 -9.69 23.43 -0.77
C HIS A 130 -10.02 22.47 -1.93
N GLU A 131 -9.76 22.90 -3.16
CA GLU A 131 -10.06 22.16 -4.38
C GLU A 131 -9.06 21.05 -4.74
N TRP A 132 -7.90 21.01 -4.04
CA TRP A 132 -6.80 20.10 -4.32
C TRP A 132 -6.55 19.19 -3.12
N SER A 133 -6.24 17.91 -3.39
CA SER A 133 -5.79 16.95 -2.40
C SER A 133 -4.30 16.70 -2.58
N PRO A 134 -3.46 16.84 -1.53
CA PRO A 134 -2.07 16.38 -1.57
C PRO A 134 -2.02 14.89 -1.94
N ASN A 135 -1.05 14.54 -2.80
CA ASN A 135 -0.85 13.15 -3.24
C ASN A 135 0.30 12.51 -2.46
N TRP A 136 0.32 11.19 -2.37
CA TRP A 136 1.37 10.42 -1.69
C TRP A 136 2.79 10.63 -2.27
N GLN A 137 2.91 11.19 -3.47
CA GLN A 137 4.19 11.54 -4.12
C GLN A 137 4.74 12.90 -3.67
N ASP A 138 3.96 13.68 -2.90
CA ASP A 138 4.36 14.99 -2.41
C ASP A 138 5.65 14.94 -1.58
N GLN A 139 6.55 15.89 -1.81
CA GLN A 139 7.85 16.00 -1.14
C GLN A 139 8.02 17.37 -0.46
N SER A 140 6.94 18.13 -0.28
CA SER A 140 6.99 19.53 0.14
C SER A 140 7.08 19.76 1.65
N THR A 141 7.06 18.69 2.45
CA THR A 141 6.92 18.74 3.91
C THR A 141 8.18 18.31 4.68
N GLN A 142 9.40 18.62 4.17
CA GLN A 142 10.62 18.16 4.85
C GLN A 142 10.74 18.76 6.26
N SER A 143 10.48 20.06 6.43
CA SER A 143 10.54 20.71 7.75
C SER A 143 9.51 20.16 8.73
N GLU A 144 8.35 19.76 8.25
CA GLU A 144 7.32 19.11 9.03
C GLU A 144 7.72 17.69 9.43
N CYS A 145 8.36 16.94 8.52
CA CYS A 145 8.90 15.60 8.83
C CYS A 145 9.95 15.68 9.94
N ASP A 146 10.89 16.63 9.83
CA ASP A 146 11.93 16.81 10.84
C ASP A 146 11.32 17.14 12.22
N ALA A 147 10.28 17.98 12.26
CA ALA A 147 9.54 18.29 13.48
C ALA A 147 8.81 17.08 14.07
N PHE A 148 8.16 16.26 13.24
CA PHE A 148 7.48 15.03 13.67
C PHE A 148 8.46 14.00 14.22
N ASP A 149 9.59 13.77 13.55
CA ASP A 149 10.62 12.83 14.02
C ASP A 149 11.25 13.26 15.34
N ALA A 150 11.26 14.57 15.64
CA ALA A 150 11.81 15.13 16.90
C ALA A 150 10.81 15.21 18.05
N GLU A 151 9.49 15.33 17.78
CA GLU A 151 8.47 15.68 18.79
C GLU A 151 8.41 14.69 19.95
N LEU A 152 8.49 13.40 19.67
CA LEU A 152 8.44 12.35 20.69
C LEU A 152 9.84 11.90 21.17
N GLY A 153 10.88 12.63 20.75
CA GLY A 153 12.28 12.37 21.08
C GLY A 153 13.14 12.02 19.89
N ASP A 154 12.72 11.04 19.10
CA ASP A 154 13.37 10.63 17.87
C ASP A 154 12.40 9.87 16.92
N ARG A 155 12.89 9.55 15.73
CA ARG A 155 12.16 8.83 14.68
C ARG A 155 11.66 7.45 15.14
N GLU A 156 12.43 6.76 15.97
CA GLU A 156 12.06 5.42 16.47
C GLU A 156 10.91 5.52 17.47
N LYS A 157 10.93 6.54 18.34
CA LYS A 157 9.82 6.82 19.26
C LYS A 157 8.53 7.20 18.53
N LEU A 158 8.63 7.99 17.47
CA LEU A 158 7.48 8.26 16.60
C LEU A 158 6.92 6.98 16.01
N ALA A 159 7.79 6.08 15.51
CA ALA A 159 7.39 4.79 14.97
C ALA A 159 6.79 3.87 16.04
N GLU A 160 7.32 3.84 17.27
CA GLU A 160 6.73 3.07 18.38
C GLU A 160 5.28 3.45 18.65
N VAL A 161 4.95 4.74 18.54
CA VAL A 161 3.61 5.26 18.79
C VAL A 161 2.70 5.11 17.56
N THR A 162 3.18 5.54 16.38
CA THR A 162 2.32 5.67 15.21
C THR A 162 2.51 4.58 14.15
N GLY A 163 3.42 3.65 14.38
CA GLY A 163 3.75 2.58 13.43
C GLY A 163 4.71 2.99 12.31
N SER A 164 5.17 4.24 12.29
CA SER A 164 6.00 4.77 11.19
C SER A 164 6.82 5.96 11.65
N GLY A 165 8.04 6.10 11.16
CA GLY A 165 8.74 7.38 11.17
C GLY A 165 8.03 8.41 10.29
N ALA A 166 8.40 9.69 10.38
CA ALA A 166 7.78 10.74 9.58
C ALA A 166 8.00 10.54 8.08
N HIS A 167 7.00 10.92 7.30
CA HIS A 167 7.05 10.84 5.85
C HIS A 167 6.36 12.05 5.22
N HIS A 168 6.94 12.58 4.12
CA HIS A 168 6.41 13.76 3.41
C HIS A 168 4.92 13.63 3.07
N ARG A 169 4.50 12.45 2.65
CA ARG A 169 3.15 12.14 2.23
C ARG A 169 2.14 12.03 3.36
N PHE A 170 2.57 11.82 4.61
CA PHE A 170 1.66 11.54 5.71
C PHE A 170 0.80 12.76 6.06
N THR A 171 -0.46 12.48 6.39
CA THR A 171 -1.48 13.52 6.51
C THR A 171 -1.20 14.52 7.64
N GLY A 172 -0.56 14.10 8.74
CA GLY A 172 -0.18 14.99 9.83
C GLY A 172 0.80 16.08 9.38
N THR A 173 1.86 15.70 8.64
CA THR A 173 2.82 16.66 8.07
C THR A 173 2.16 17.56 7.03
N GLN A 174 1.23 17.03 6.22
CA GLN A 174 0.47 17.81 5.23
C GLN A 174 -0.49 18.81 5.90
N ILE A 175 -1.16 18.44 7.00
CA ILE A 175 -2.01 19.35 7.77
C ILE A 175 -1.17 20.48 8.42
N MET A 176 -0.03 20.13 9.02
CA MET A 176 0.89 21.10 9.60
C MET A 176 1.36 22.12 8.55
N ARG A 177 1.73 21.64 7.36
CA ARG A 177 2.09 22.49 6.22
C ARG A 177 0.91 23.32 5.73
N MET A 178 -0.29 22.74 5.58
CA MET A 178 -1.50 23.45 5.17
C MET A 178 -1.78 24.64 6.11
N ARG A 179 -1.72 24.42 7.40
CA ARG A 179 -1.90 25.48 8.40
C ARG A 179 -0.86 26.60 8.26
N ARG A 180 0.40 26.26 7.96
CA ARG A 180 1.49 27.22 7.81
C ARG A 180 1.41 28.00 6.48
N VAL A 181 1.09 27.34 5.39
CA VAL A 181 1.18 27.92 4.03
C VAL A 181 -0.15 28.50 3.57
N ARG A 182 -1.27 27.96 4.06
CA ARG A 182 -2.64 28.34 3.69
C ARG A 182 -3.53 28.43 4.93
N PRO A 183 -3.20 29.32 5.88
CA PRO A 183 -3.92 29.40 7.16
C PRO A 183 -5.43 29.72 6.97
N GLU A 184 -5.81 30.44 5.93
CA GLU A 184 -7.20 30.73 5.59
C GLU A 184 -7.98 29.47 5.20
N VAL A 185 -7.37 28.54 4.45
CA VAL A 185 -7.96 27.25 4.09
C VAL A 185 -8.17 26.41 5.35
N TYR A 186 -7.13 26.32 6.20
CA TYR A 186 -7.22 25.58 7.46
C TYR A 186 -8.30 26.13 8.39
N ALA A 187 -8.43 27.46 8.49
CA ALA A 187 -9.45 28.13 9.30
C ALA A 187 -10.88 27.88 8.80
N GLN A 188 -11.08 27.82 7.47
CA GLN A 188 -12.38 27.52 6.86
C GLN A 188 -12.71 26.02 6.88
N THR A 189 -11.76 25.16 7.23
CA THR A 189 -11.96 23.70 7.27
C THR A 189 -12.77 23.32 8.50
N SER A 190 -13.90 22.65 8.30
CA SER A 190 -14.72 22.05 9.36
C SER A 190 -14.39 20.58 9.62
N ARG A 191 -14.05 19.83 8.58
CA ARG A 191 -13.70 18.40 8.65
C ARG A 191 -12.57 18.08 7.67
N ILE A 192 -11.79 17.06 7.98
CA ILE A 192 -10.73 16.53 7.12
C ILE A 192 -10.99 15.06 6.89
N SER A 193 -11.05 14.65 5.62
CA SER A 193 -11.16 13.26 5.19
C SER A 193 -9.86 12.79 4.55
N LEU A 194 -9.54 11.51 4.68
CA LEU A 194 -8.65 10.83 3.77
C LEU A 194 -9.39 10.55 2.46
N VAL A 195 -8.68 10.23 1.37
CA VAL A 195 -9.31 9.97 0.06
C VAL A 195 -10.35 8.85 0.16
N SER A 196 -10.07 7.81 0.92
CA SER A 196 -10.96 6.69 1.18
C SER A 196 -12.27 7.14 1.87
N SER A 197 -12.16 7.87 2.98
CA SER A 197 -13.33 8.36 3.73
C SER A 197 -14.05 9.51 3.02
N TRP A 198 -13.36 10.26 2.15
CA TRP A 198 -14.00 11.24 1.26
C TRP A 198 -14.95 10.55 0.28
N LEU A 199 -14.50 9.48 -0.38
CA LEU A 199 -15.34 8.72 -1.31
C LEU A 199 -16.54 8.08 -0.58
N ALA A 200 -16.30 7.53 0.61
CA ALA A 200 -17.37 7.03 1.47
C ALA A 200 -18.38 8.12 1.86
N SER A 201 -17.90 9.35 2.12
CA SER A 201 -18.75 10.49 2.52
C SER A 201 -19.74 10.88 1.43
N ILE A 202 -19.30 10.92 0.18
CA ILE A 202 -20.18 11.23 -0.95
C ILE A 202 -21.26 10.16 -1.09
N LEU A 203 -20.87 8.88 -1.04
CA LEU A 203 -21.80 7.75 -1.14
C LEU A 203 -22.80 7.71 0.03
N LEU A 204 -22.36 8.11 1.23
CA LEU A 204 -23.19 8.18 2.43
C LEU A 204 -24.14 9.39 2.44
N GLY A 205 -23.73 10.52 1.81
CA GLY A 205 -24.42 11.80 1.94
C GLY A 205 -24.16 12.52 3.26
N ALA A 206 -23.06 12.18 3.93
CA ALA A 206 -22.56 12.79 5.17
C ALA A 206 -21.07 12.54 5.31
N VAL A 207 -20.34 13.38 6.06
CA VAL A 207 -18.90 13.14 6.29
C VAL A 207 -18.69 11.87 7.09
N ALA A 208 -18.12 10.86 6.42
CA ALA A 208 -17.84 9.55 7.00
C ALA A 208 -16.66 9.59 7.97
N PRO A 209 -16.64 8.76 9.04
CA PRO A 209 -15.46 8.54 9.87
C PRO A 209 -14.27 8.01 9.08
N LEU A 210 -13.05 8.23 9.60
CA LEU A 210 -11.83 7.59 9.11
C LEU A 210 -11.85 6.08 9.44
N ASP A 211 -11.25 5.27 8.60
CA ASP A 211 -11.06 3.83 8.86
C ASP A 211 -9.88 3.61 9.81
N ILE A 212 -9.98 2.59 10.68
CA ILE A 212 -8.96 2.28 11.70
C ILE A 212 -7.59 1.93 11.13
N SER A 213 -7.53 1.40 9.91
CA SER A 213 -6.28 1.09 9.24
C SER A 213 -5.71 2.33 8.54
N ASP A 214 -6.54 3.08 7.82
CA ASP A 214 -6.09 4.22 7.03
C ASP A 214 -5.61 5.40 7.89
N VAL A 215 -6.23 5.61 9.07
CA VAL A 215 -5.80 6.65 10.04
C VAL A 215 -4.34 6.46 10.50
N CYS A 216 -3.80 5.24 10.47
CA CYS A 216 -2.40 4.97 10.82
C CYS A 216 -1.41 5.66 9.86
N GLY A 217 -1.82 5.91 8.60
CA GLY A 217 -1.01 6.63 7.60
C GLY A 217 -0.94 8.14 7.79
N MET A 218 -1.33 8.65 8.96
CA MET A 218 -1.34 10.09 9.26
C MET A 218 -0.17 10.55 10.15
N ASN A 219 0.53 9.66 10.85
CA ASN A 219 1.41 9.95 11.99
C ASN A 219 0.72 10.73 13.14
N LEU A 220 -0.59 10.54 13.31
CA LEU A 220 -1.36 11.19 14.38
C LEU A 220 -2.02 10.19 15.32
N TRP A 221 -2.12 8.93 14.92
CA TRP A 221 -2.79 7.87 15.65
C TRP A 221 -1.82 7.03 16.47
N ASP A 222 -2.04 6.97 17.79
CA ASP A 222 -1.33 6.09 18.70
C ASP A 222 -1.91 4.66 18.56
N ILE A 223 -1.19 3.83 17.83
CA ILE A 223 -1.64 2.45 17.52
C ILE A 223 -1.75 1.59 18.77
N PRO A 224 -0.77 1.54 19.70
CA PRO A 224 -0.90 0.80 20.95
C PRO A 224 -2.11 1.19 21.79
N ASN A 225 -2.36 2.48 21.95
CA ASN A 225 -3.40 3.01 22.83
C ASN A 225 -4.75 3.26 22.12
N GLN A 226 -4.80 3.05 20.78
CA GLN A 226 -6.01 3.21 19.94
C GLN A 226 -6.69 4.58 20.14
N GLN A 227 -5.90 5.66 20.04
CA GLN A 227 -6.35 7.05 20.17
C GLN A 227 -5.45 7.99 19.36
N TYR A 228 -5.86 9.21 19.14
CA TYR A 228 -4.96 10.24 18.63
C TYR A 228 -3.91 10.61 19.69
N SER A 229 -2.64 10.80 19.29
CA SER A 229 -1.60 11.36 20.16
C SER A 229 -1.86 12.85 20.38
N PRO A 230 -2.06 13.31 21.64
CA PRO A 230 -2.26 14.73 21.93
C PRO A 230 -1.09 15.60 21.50
N GLU A 231 0.15 15.10 21.64
CA GLU A 231 1.39 15.79 21.28
C GLU A 231 1.45 16.05 19.77
N LEU A 232 1.17 15.00 18.96
CA LEU A 232 1.22 15.10 17.50
C LEU A 232 0.05 15.91 16.92
N LEU A 233 -1.13 15.90 17.58
CA LEU A 233 -2.21 16.83 17.25
C LEU A 233 -1.80 18.27 17.53
N ALA A 234 -1.18 18.54 18.68
CA ALA A 234 -0.72 19.88 19.06
C ALA A 234 0.40 20.37 18.13
N LEU A 235 1.32 19.49 17.73
CA LEU A 235 2.35 19.79 16.73
C LEU A 235 1.72 20.23 15.39
N SER A 236 0.76 19.44 14.88
CA SER A 236 0.13 19.72 13.59
C SER A 236 -0.74 20.96 13.58
N ALA A 237 -1.55 21.15 14.63
CA ALA A 237 -2.54 22.22 14.72
C ALA A 237 -2.06 23.49 15.45
N GLY A 238 -0.90 23.44 16.11
CA GLY A 238 -0.43 24.41 17.08
C GLY A 238 -0.93 24.08 18.49
N LYS A 239 -0.21 24.51 19.50
CA LYS A 239 -0.40 24.12 20.90
C LYS A 239 -1.84 24.21 21.40
N ASP A 240 -2.58 25.23 20.98
CA ASP A 240 -3.97 25.47 21.41
C ASP A 240 -4.99 24.88 20.39
N GLY A 241 -4.53 24.26 19.30
CA GLY A 241 -5.36 23.76 18.21
C GLY A 241 -5.66 22.25 18.23
N ALA A 242 -5.11 21.50 19.19
CA ALA A 242 -5.23 20.04 19.23
C ALA A 242 -6.68 19.54 19.27
N ASP A 243 -7.52 20.15 20.12
CA ASP A 243 -8.93 19.80 20.25
C ASP A 243 -9.74 20.16 18.99
N ASP A 244 -9.40 21.26 18.32
CA ASP A 244 -10.02 21.65 17.05
C ASP A 244 -9.64 20.65 15.94
N LEU A 245 -8.37 20.29 15.84
CA LEU A 245 -7.93 19.28 14.87
C LEU A 245 -8.59 17.93 15.14
N ARG A 246 -8.68 17.49 16.40
CA ARG A 246 -9.38 16.24 16.74
C ARG A 246 -10.84 16.28 16.28
N LYS A 247 -11.55 17.41 16.44
CA LYS A 247 -12.92 17.59 15.93
C LYS A 247 -12.97 17.54 14.40
N LYS A 248 -12.01 18.17 13.71
CA LYS A 248 -11.90 18.14 12.25
C LYS A 248 -11.68 16.73 11.72
N LEU A 249 -10.87 15.91 12.40
CA LEU A 249 -10.63 14.50 12.02
C LEU A 249 -11.81 13.60 12.41
N GLY A 250 -12.44 13.84 13.55
CA GLY A 250 -13.46 12.97 14.13
C GLY A 250 -12.86 11.68 14.68
N GLU A 251 -13.70 10.84 15.31
CA GLU A 251 -13.26 9.55 15.84
C GLU A 251 -13.24 8.49 14.73
N PRO A 252 -12.17 7.69 14.59
CA PRO A 252 -12.09 6.62 13.61
C PRO A 252 -13.09 5.49 13.88
N GLN A 253 -13.56 4.85 12.82
CA GLN A 253 -14.36 3.63 12.94
C GLN A 253 -13.46 2.41 13.20
N VAL A 254 -13.51 1.89 14.40
CA VAL A 254 -12.66 0.80 14.88
C VAL A 254 -13.12 -0.58 14.36
N ASP A 255 -14.43 -0.79 14.18
CA ASP A 255 -14.96 -2.01 13.55
C ASP A 255 -15.11 -1.79 12.05
N GLY A 256 -14.15 -2.29 11.27
CA GLY A 256 -14.14 -2.16 9.82
C GLY A 256 -15.32 -2.81 9.08
N GLY A 257 -16.12 -3.62 9.78
CA GLY A 257 -17.35 -4.23 9.24
C GLY A 257 -18.63 -3.58 9.75
N LYS A 258 -18.58 -2.52 10.57
CA LYS A 258 -19.77 -1.80 11.02
C LYS A 258 -20.14 -0.72 10.01
N PRO A 259 -21.28 -0.82 9.31
CA PRO A 259 -21.70 0.15 8.33
C PRO A 259 -21.82 1.57 8.92
N PHE A 260 -21.50 2.57 8.13
CA PHE A 260 -21.74 3.98 8.46
C PHE A 260 -23.21 4.36 8.37
N GLY A 261 -23.95 3.72 7.46
CA GLY A 261 -25.36 3.98 7.22
C GLY A 261 -25.77 3.61 5.80
N LYS A 262 -26.99 4.01 5.42
CA LYS A 262 -27.53 3.78 4.08
C LYS A 262 -26.91 4.72 3.05
N ILE A 263 -26.86 4.27 1.82
CA ILE A 263 -26.43 5.06 0.68
C ILE A 263 -27.29 6.34 0.51
N SER A 264 -26.68 7.44 0.07
CA SER A 264 -27.36 8.69 -0.19
C SER A 264 -28.51 8.53 -1.22
N ARG A 265 -29.58 9.25 -0.98
CA ARG A 265 -30.75 9.32 -1.87
C ARG A 265 -30.36 9.68 -3.31
N TYR A 266 -29.34 10.50 -3.51
CA TYR A 266 -28.78 10.83 -4.83
C TYR A 266 -28.52 9.59 -5.68
N PHE A 267 -27.82 8.60 -5.12
CA PHE A 267 -27.47 7.37 -5.85
C PHE A 267 -28.65 6.43 -6.05
N VAL A 268 -29.61 6.42 -5.12
CA VAL A 268 -30.86 5.68 -5.27
C VAL A 268 -31.67 6.19 -6.45
N GLU A 269 -31.80 7.52 -6.56
CA GLU A 269 -32.59 8.17 -7.62
C GLU A 269 -31.89 8.18 -8.97
N LYS A 270 -30.58 8.47 -9.01
CA LYS A 270 -29.83 8.61 -10.26
C LYS A 270 -29.40 7.27 -10.86
N TYR A 271 -28.97 6.32 -10.03
CA TYR A 271 -28.36 5.05 -10.45
C TYR A 271 -29.16 3.81 -10.04
N ALA A 272 -30.33 3.98 -9.44
CA ALA A 272 -31.23 2.90 -9.01
C ALA A 272 -30.61 1.93 -7.98
N PHE A 273 -29.73 2.41 -7.09
CA PHE A 273 -29.29 1.62 -5.96
C PHE A 273 -30.47 1.22 -5.06
N HIS A 274 -30.30 0.12 -4.32
CA HIS A 274 -31.27 -0.23 -3.30
C HIS A 274 -31.25 0.80 -2.16
N PRO A 275 -32.42 1.30 -1.70
CA PRO A 275 -32.45 2.35 -0.66
C PRO A 275 -31.88 1.88 0.70
N ASP A 276 -31.79 0.57 0.94
CA ASP A 276 -31.17 -0.01 2.13
C ASP A 276 -29.73 -0.45 1.92
N CYS A 277 -29.13 -0.13 0.75
CA CYS A 277 -27.71 -0.39 0.50
C CYS A 277 -26.84 0.31 1.56
N GLN A 278 -25.91 -0.42 2.18
CA GLN A 278 -25.10 0.08 3.27
C GLN A 278 -23.72 0.54 2.79
N ILE A 279 -23.27 1.67 3.30
CA ILE A 279 -21.90 2.15 3.12
C ILE A 279 -21.05 1.61 4.27
N VAL A 280 -20.12 0.72 3.94
CA VAL A 280 -19.17 0.09 4.85
C VAL A 280 -17.87 0.91 4.87
N PRO A 281 -17.09 0.96 5.97
CA PRO A 281 -15.86 1.71 6.02
C PRO A 281 -14.93 1.46 4.83
N PHE A 282 -14.53 2.52 4.16
CA PHE A 282 -13.48 2.50 3.13
C PHE A 282 -12.13 2.61 3.80
N THR A 283 -11.07 2.05 3.20
CA THR A 283 -9.72 2.03 3.78
C THR A 283 -8.67 2.53 2.76
N GLY A 284 -7.40 2.53 3.12
CA GLY A 284 -6.32 2.80 2.17
C GLY A 284 -6.13 1.67 1.15
N ASP A 285 -5.45 1.95 0.04
CA ASP A 285 -5.19 0.98 -1.04
C ASP A 285 -4.38 -0.24 -0.56
N ASN A 286 -3.30 -0.03 0.21
CA ASN A 286 -2.51 -1.15 0.74
C ASN A 286 -3.29 -2.00 1.75
N PRO A 287 -3.99 -1.44 2.75
CA PRO A 287 -4.91 -2.22 3.59
C PRO A 287 -6.01 -2.95 2.82
N ALA A 288 -6.53 -2.37 1.73
CA ALA A 288 -7.51 -3.05 0.89
C ALA A 288 -6.89 -4.23 0.12
N THR A 289 -5.63 -4.11 -0.33
CA THR A 289 -4.91 -5.17 -1.03
C THR A 289 -4.82 -6.46 -0.22
N ILE A 290 -4.54 -6.38 1.09
CA ILE A 290 -4.47 -7.58 1.94
C ILE A 290 -5.83 -8.25 2.16
N LEU A 291 -6.94 -7.57 1.89
CA LEU A 291 -8.31 -8.12 1.96
C LEU A 291 -8.72 -8.85 0.68
N ALA A 292 -8.10 -8.54 -0.46
CA ALA A 292 -8.37 -9.24 -1.71
C ALA A 292 -7.95 -10.71 -1.68
N LEU A 293 -7.02 -11.01 -0.79
CA LEU A 293 -6.58 -12.35 -0.44
C LEU A 293 -6.95 -12.60 1.01
N PRO A 294 -7.53 -13.73 1.36
CA PRO A 294 -7.66 -14.12 2.76
C PRO A 294 -6.27 -14.51 3.30
N LEU A 295 -5.40 -13.52 3.48
CA LEU A 295 -4.06 -13.73 4.03
C LEU A 295 -4.15 -14.31 5.42
N ARG A 296 -3.64 -15.51 5.58
CA ARG A 296 -3.47 -16.12 6.89
C ARG A 296 -2.26 -15.52 7.60
N PRO A 297 -2.16 -15.63 8.92
CA PRO A 297 -0.93 -15.27 9.63
C PRO A 297 0.29 -15.92 8.99
N LEU A 298 1.39 -15.17 8.88
CA LEU A 298 2.64 -15.51 8.19
C LEU A 298 2.57 -15.54 6.65
N ASP A 299 1.44 -15.23 6.02
CA ASP A 299 1.42 -15.01 4.58
C ASP A 299 1.95 -13.61 4.25
N ALA A 300 2.66 -13.52 3.13
CA ALA A 300 3.19 -12.26 2.63
C ALA A 300 2.81 -12.05 1.16
N ILE A 301 2.67 -10.78 0.78
CA ILE A 301 2.55 -10.34 -0.62
C ILE A 301 3.83 -9.58 -0.99
N VAL A 302 4.40 -9.88 -2.15
CA VAL A 302 5.49 -9.10 -2.75
C VAL A 302 4.99 -8.55 -4.08
N SER A 303 4.78 -7.24 -4.14
CA SER A 303 4.41 -6.56 -5.37
C SER A 303 5.67 -6.17 -6.14
N LEU A 304 5.89 -6.80 -7.29
CA LEU A 304 7.07 -6.68 -8.13
C LEU A 304 6.80 -5.78 -9.35
N GLY A 305 6.57 -4.51 -9.08
CA GLY A 305 6.45 -3.46 -10.10
C GLY A 305 7.77 -2.72 -10.36
N THR A 306 7.69 -1.52 -10.91
CA THR A 306 8.81 -0.55 -11.01
C THR A 306 9.42 -0.29 -9.63
N SER A 307 8.57 -0.06 -8.64
CA SER A 307 8.86 -0.16 -7.20
C SER A 307 8.53 -1.56 -6.69
N THR A 308 8.96 -1.89 -5.46
CA THR A 308 8.58 -3.14 -4.79
C THR A 308 7.92 -2.81 -3.47
N THR A 309 6.78 -3.46 -3.19
CA THR A 309 6.11 -3.39 -1.88
C THR A 309 6.03 -4.79 -1.29
N PHE A 310 6.34 -4.90 0.00
CA PHE A 310 6.19 -6.14 0.77
C PHE A 310 5.14 -5.90 1.85
N LEU A 311 4.10 -6.72 1.86
CA LEU A 311 3.00 -6.65 2.82
C LEU A 311 2.90 -7.97 3.59
N MET A 312 2.59 -7.89 4.89
CA MET A 312 2.36 -9.06 5.73
C MET A 312 1.26 -8.77 6.76
N ASN A 313 0.38 -9.74 6.99
CA ASN A 313 -0.54 -9.73 8.12
C ASN A 313 0.14 -10.38 9.34
N THR A 314 0.19 -9.67 10.47
CA THR A 314 0.86 -10.15 11.69
C THR A 314 0.11 -9.74 12.96
N PRO A 315 0.04 -10.63 13.99
CA PRO A 315 -0.44 -10.23 15.31
C PRO A 315 0.63 -9.51 16.14
N LYS A 316 1.87 -9.40 15.65
CA LYS A 316 2.98 -8.79 16.38
C LYS A 316 3.15 -7.33 15.96
N TYR A 317 3.04 -6.41 16.91
CA TYR A 317 3.41 -5.01 16.72
C TYR A 317 4.91 -4.84 17.02
N LYS A 318 5.69 -4.58 16.01
CA LYS A 318 7.16 -4.41 16.08
C LYS A 318 7.58 -3.27 15.15
N PRO A 319 7.19 -2.03 15.48
CA PRO A 319 7.48 -0.87 14.65
C PRO A 319 8.98 -0.53 14.61
N ASP A 320 9.36 0.24 13.61
CA ASP A 320 10.72 0.71 13.37
C ASP A 320 10.61 1.89 12.39
N GLY A 321 11.47 2.89 12.48
CA GLY A 321 11.42 4.08 11.65
C GLY A 321 11.61 3.83 10.15
N SER A 322 12.06 2.65 9.74
CA SER A 322 12.34 2.31 8.34
C SER A 322 11.16 1.68 7.58
N TYR A 323 10.08 1.29 8.29
CA TYR A 323 8.92 0.65 7.67
C TYR A 323 7.60 1.09 8.33
N HIS A 324 6.48 0.51 7.88
CA HIS A 324 5.16 0.96 8.31
C HIS A 324 4.36 -0.16 8.95
N PHE A 325 3.69 0.18 10.06
CA PHE A 325 2.64 -0.62 10.67
C PHE A 325 1.31 0.11 10.62
N PHE A 326 0.26 -0.61 10.27
CA PHE A 326 -1.12 -0.13 10.28
C PHE A 326 -1.98 -1.13 11.06
N ASN A 327 -3.01 -0.68 11.75
CA ASN A 327 -4.03 -1.60 12.24
C ASN A 327 -4.60 -2.41 11.07
N HIS A 328 -4.91 -3.67 11.28
CA HIS A 328 -5.59 -4.48 10.26
C HIS A 328 -7.02 -3.96 10.05
N PRO A 329 -7.50 -3.77 8.81
CA PRO A 329 -8.78 -3.09 8.55
C PRO A 329 -10.02 -3.89 8.98
N THR A 330 -9.89 -5.20 9.26
CA THR A 330 -11.00 -6.08 9.65
C THR A 330 -10.75 -6.94 10.88
N THR A 331 -9.51 -7.02 11.38
CA THR A 331 -9.13 -7.95 12.45
C THR A 331 -8.45 -7.20 13.59
N LYS A 332 -9.17 -6.98 14.68
CA LYS A 332 -8.64 -6.33 15.88
C LYS A 332 -7.45 -7.10 16.46
N GLY A 333 -6.40 -6.38 16.84
CA GLY A 333 -5.15 -6.94 17.38
C GLY A 333 -4.21 -7.55 16.34
N HIS A 334 -4.55 -7.41 15.05
CA HIS A 334 -3.65 -7.68 13.94
C HIS A 334 -3.21 -6.38 13.28
N TYR A 335 -2.10 -6.47 12.56
CA TYR A 335 -1.47 -5.35 11.90
C TYR A 335 -1.07 -5.72 10.47
N MET A 336 -1.12 -4.75 9.58
CA MET A 336 -0.44 -4.82 8.30
C MET A 336 0.96 -4.23 8.47
N PHE A 337 1.97 -5.04 8.23
CA PHE A 337 3.34 -4.62 8.04
C PHE A 337 3.59 -4.30 6.58
N MET A 338 4.25 -3.18 6.30
CA MET A 338 4.50 -2.73 4.94
C MET A 338 5.92 -2.17 4.77
N LEU A 339 6.61 -2.65 3.74
CA LEU A 339 7.85 -2.09 3.20
C LEU A 339 7.61 -1.53 1.80
N CYS A 340 8.20 -0.38 1.51
CA CYS A 340 8.16 0.23 0.18
C CYS A 340 9.58 0.56 -0.29
N TYR A 341 9.96 0.01 -1.44
CA TYR A 341 11.25 0.22 -2.08
C TYR A 341 11.07 0.92 -3.42
N LYS A 342 11.82 2.00 -3.65
CA LYS A 342 11.80 2.72 -4.94
C LYS A 342 12.56 1.96 -6.03
N ASN A 343 13.66 1.31 -5.66
CA ASN A 343 14.53 0.57 -6.58
C ASN A 343 14.11 -0.91 -6.68
N GLY A 344 12.89 -1.16 -7.14
CA GLY A 344 12.34 -2.50 -7.40
C GLY A 344 12.71 -3.00 -8.79
N GLY A 345 11.72 -3.12 -9.68
CA GLY A 345 11.89 -3.49 -11.08
C GLY A 345 12.81 -2.55 -11.83
N LEU A 346 12.73 -1.25 -11.55
CA LEU A 346 13.63 -0.25 -12.13
C LEU A 346 15.11 -0.65 -12.02
N ALA A 347 15.55 -1.07 -10.84
CA ALA A 347 16.93 -1.45 -10.61
C ALA A 347 17.29 -2.77 -11.32
N ARG A 348 16.38 -3.77 -11.25
CA ARG A 348 16.57 -5.03 -11.98
C ARG A 348 16.67 -4.84 -13.50
N GLU A 349 15.86 -3.97 -14.07
CA GLU A 349 15.92 -3.60 -15.49
C GLU A 349 17.24 -2.98 -15.87
N LYS A 350 17.78 -2.07 -15.06
CA LYS A 350 19.08 -1.45 -15.29
C LYS A 350 20.24 -2.48 -15.27
N VAL A 351 20.20 -3.43 -14.34
CA VAL A 351 21.19 -4.52 -14.28
C VAL A 351 21.02 -5.47 -15.47
N ARG A 352 19.78 -5.83 -15.84
CA ARG A 352 19.48 -6.62 -17.05
C ARG A 352 20.04 -5.95 -18.30
N ASP A 353 19.82 -4.65 -18.46
CA ASP A 353 20.23 -3.90 -19.65
C ASP A 353 21.77 -3.76 -19.78
N ALA A 354 22.51 -4.01 -18.69
CA ALA A 354 23.97 -4.08 -18.69
C ALA A 354 24.53 -5.45 -19.13
N LEU A 355 23.69 -6.49 -19.19
CA LEU A 355 24.07 -7.81 -19.71
C LEU A 355 24.15 -7.79 -21.25
N PRO A 356 24.86 -8.75 -21.87
CA PRO A 356 24.86 -8.90 -23.32
C PRO A 356 23.42 -9.06 -23.85
N LYS A 357 23.11 -8.29 -24.89
CA LYS A 357 21.80 -8.36 -25.53
C LYS A 357 21.63 -9.69 -26.24
N PRO A 358 20.43 -10.31 -26.21
CA PRO A 358 20.14 -11.51 -26.97
C PRO A 358 20.31 -11.25 -28.48
N ALA A 359 20.85 -12.22 -29.20
CA ALA A 359 21.10 -12.10 -30.64
C ALA A 359 19.78 -12.00 -31.47
N ASP A 360 18.68 -12.48 -30.93
CA ASP A 360 17.35 -12.47 -31.53
C ASP A 360 16.52 -11.20 -31.27
N GLY A 361 17.12 -10.21 -30.59
CA GLY A 361 16.45 -8.95 -30.23
C GLY A 361 15.44 -9.07 -29.10
N GLY A 362 15.48 -10.15 -28.32
CA GLY A 362 14.63 -10.36 -27.14
C GLY A 362 14.78 -9.29 -26.06
N THR A 363 13.95 -9.39 -25.03
CA THR A 363 13.86 -8.40 -23.94
C THR A 363 15.07 -8.40 -22.99
N GLY A 364 15.96 -9.40 -23.08
CA GLY A 364 17.11 -9.62 -22.20
C GLY A 364 16.78 -10.31 -20.88
N TRP A 365 15.49 -10.60 -20.61
CA TRP A 365 15.11 -11.31 -19.40
C TRP A 365 15.58 -12.76 -19.38
N GLU A 366 15.66 -13.43 -20.53
CA GLU A 366 16.19 -14.78 -20.67
C GLU A 366 17.67 -14.82 -20.26
N THR A 367 18.48 -13.86 -20.74
CA THR A 367 19.88 -13.72 -20.37
C THR A 367 20.03 -13.42 -18.88
N PHE A 368 19.21 -12.51 -18.35
CA PHE A 368 19.17 -12.18 -16.92
C PHE A 368 18.82 -13.41 -16.08
N ASN A 369 17.76 -14.14 -16.43
CA ASN A 369 17.33 -15.32 -15.71
C ASN A 369 18.41 -16.40 -15.69
N LYS A 370 19.07 -16.63 -16.84
CA LYS A 370 20.19 -17.56 -16.93
C LYS A 370 21.33 -17.13 -16.00
N ALA A 371 21.72 -15.85 -16.02
CA ALA A 371 22.76 -15.31 -15.16
C ALA A 371 22.41 -15.49 -13.66
N VAL A 372 21.15 -15.19 -13.28
CA VAL A 372 20.65 -15.38 -11.91
C VAL A 372 20.70 -16.83 -11.49
N MET A 373 20.30 -17.77 -12.35
CA MET A 373 20.22 -19.19 -11.97
C MET A 373 21.57 -19.93 -12.02
N ASP A 374 22.45 -19.55 -12.94
CA ASP A 374 23.78 -20.15 -13.07
C ASP A 374 24.77 -19.65 -12.01
N THR A 375 24.55 -18.44 -11.46
CA THR A 375 25.36 -17.91 -10.37
C THR A 375 24.94 -18.55 -9.04
N PRO A 376 25.84 -19.16 -8.28
CA PRO A 376 25.50 -19.79 -7.00
C PRO A 376 25.02 -18.74 -5.97
N PRO A 377 24.30 -19.17 -4.92
CA PRO A 377 23.87 -18.29 -3.82
C PRO A 377 25.03 -17.45 -3.28
N LEU A 378 24.76 -16.12 -3.12
CA LEU A 378 25.74 -15.11 -2.69
C LEU A 378 26.99 -15.05 -3.58
N ALA A 379 26.91 -15.57 -4.80
CA ALA A 379 28.01 -15.75 -5.75
C ALA A 379 29.25 -16.45 -5.14
N MET A 380 29.05 -17.30 -4.15
CA MET A 380 30.13 -18.06 -3.50
C MET A 380 30.64 -19.14 -4.43
N THR A 381 31.91 -19.06 -4.80
CA THR A 381 32.63 -20.07 -5.59
C THR A 381 33.83 -20.59 -4.83
N LYS A 382 34.22 -21.87 -5.07
CA LYS A 382 35.44 -22.44 -4.49
C LYS A 382 36.66 -21.65 -4.92
N GLU A 383 36.69 -21.16 -6.15
CA GLU A 383 37.80 -20.38 -6.72
C GLU A 383 37.89 -18.96 -6.09
N GLY A 384 36.75 -18.39 -5.64
CA GLY A 384 36.67 -17.13 -4.92
C GLY A 384 36.90 -17.23 -3.42
N GLY A 385 37.46 -18.33 -2.92
CA GLY A 385 37.75 -18.53 -1.48
C GLY A 385 36.51 -18.68 -0.61
N GLY A 386 35.33 -18.92 -1.20
CA GLY A 386 34.07 -19.09 -0.47
C GLY A 386 33.46 -17.81 0.11
N GLN A 387 33.96 -16.62 -0.29
CA GLN A 387 33.42 -15.36 0.18
C GLN A 387 32.05 -15.08 -0.41
N ALA A 388 31.11 -14.62 0.44
CA ALA A 388 29.80 -14.16 0.05
C ALA A 388 29.87 -12.73 -0.51
N LYS A 389 29.09 -12.44 -1.55
CA LYS A 389 28.98 -11.12 -2.17
C LYS A 389 27.65 -10.46 -1.82
N LEU A 390 27.71 -9.26 -1.28
CA LEU A 390 26.59 -8.44 -0.89
C LEU A 390 26.65 -7.12 -1.65
N GLY A 391 25.52 -6.60 -2.17
CA GLY A 391 25.54 -5.35 -2.91
C GLY A 391 24.25 -4.57 -2.80
N LEU A 392 24.32 -3.25 -2.98
CA LEU A 392 23.15 -2.38 -3.10
C LEU A 392 23.20 -1.65 -4.44
N TYR A 393 22.07 -1.60 -5.14
CA TYR A 393 21.92 -1.03 -6.47
C TYR A 393 20.79 -0.01 -6.48
N PHE A 394 21.08 1.26 -6.12
CA PHE A 394 20.09 2.31 -6.02
C PHE A 394 20.26 3.33 -7.15
N TYR A 395 19.36 3.31 -8.12
CA TYR A 395 19.35 4.29 -9.21
C TYR A 395 18.59 5.57 -8.84
N LEU A 396 17.77 5.48 -7.80
CA LEU A 396 17.12 6.59 -7.10
C LEU A 396 17.51 6.51 -5.63
N ARG A 397 17.43 7.64 -4.90
CA ARG A 397 17.49 7.60 -3.44
C ARG A 397 16.46 6.59 -2.93
N GLU A 398 16.91 5.58 -2.19
CA GLU A 398 16.04 4.53 -1.65
C GLU A 398 15.30 5.03 -0.40
N THR A 399 14.17 4.40 -0.09
CA THR A 399 13.40 4.65 1.14
C THR A 399 13.85 3.75 2.27
N VAL A 400 14.21 2.51 1.98
CA VAL A 400 14.56 1.49 2.97
C VAL A 400 15.78 0.70 2.49
N PRO A 401 16.96 1.01 3.04
CA PRO A 401 17.32 2.14 3.91
C PRO A 401 17.32 3.49 3.15
N ASN A 402 17.22 4.61 3.88
CA ASN A 402 17.23 5.94 3.26
C ASN A 402 18.65 6.35 2.83
N ILE A 403 19.12 5.78 1.73
CA ILE A 403 20.47 5.97 1.17
C ILE A 403 20.36 6.59 -0.22
N ARG A 404 21.30 7.48 -0.56
CA ARG A 404 21.40 8.14 -1.89
C ARG A 404 21.50 7.12 -3.03
N ALA A 405 21.31 7.57 -4.25
CA ALA A 405 21.61 6.79 -5.44
C ALA A 405 23.09 6.40 -5.49
N GLY A 406 23.38 5.15 -5.88
CA GLY A 406 24.72 4.58 -5.97
C GLY A 406 24.69 3.07 -6.14
N THR A 407 25.87 2.52 -6.36
CA THR A 407 26.09 1.06 -6.36
C THR A 407 27.25 0.76 -5.42
N TRP A 408 26.99 -0.13 -4.46
CA TRP A 408 28.00 -0.55 -3.47
C TRP A 408 28.13 -2.06 -3.51
N ARG A 409 29.36 -2.54 -3.38
CA ARG A 409 29.70 -3.97 -3.39
C ARG A 409 30.55 -4.29 -2.19
N PHE A 410 30.18 -5.35 -1.48
CA PHE A 410 30.86 -5.83 -0.29
C PHE A 410 31.10 -7.34 -0.38
N THR A 411 32.12 -7.81 0.30
CA THR A 411 32.36 -9.24 0.52
C THR A 411 32.41 -9.53 2.01
N CYS A 412 31.99 -10.73 2.40
CA CYS A 412 32.16 -11.25 3.75
C CYS A 412 32.44 -12.75 3.70
N ASP A 413 32.85 -13.32 4.82
CA ASP A 413 32.98 -14.76 4.92
C ASP A 413 31.61 -15.45 4.87
N SER A 414 31.55 -16.74 4.60
CA SER A 414 30.31 -17.50 4.46
C SER A 414 29.45 -17.54 5.75
N ASP A 415 30.05 -17.27 6.91
CA ASP A 415 29.39 -17.14 8.21
C ASP A 415 29.01 -15.70 8.54
N GLY A 416 29.26 -14.76 7.61
CA GLY A 416 28.99 -13.34 7.78
C GLY A 416 30.13 -12.54 8.42
N GLY A 417 31.27 -13.16 8.77
CA GLY A 417 32.42 -12.43 9.29
C GLY A 417 33.13 -11.56 8.26
N ASN A 418 34.06 -10.70 8.72
CA ASN A 418 35.02 -9.96 7.90
C ASN A 418 34.40 -9.12 6.76
N LEU A 419 33.30 -8.38 7.02
CA LEU A 419 32.66 -7.53 6.02
C LEU A 419 33.62 -6.44 5.52
N GLN A 420 33.87 -6.41 4.22
CA GLN A 420 34.77 -5.45 3.54
C GLN A 420 34.12 -4.89 2.28
N GLU A 421 34.34 -3.61 2.00
CA GLU A 421 33.93 -3.02 0.73
C GLU A 421 34.83 -3.56 -0.39
N SER A 422 34.19 -4.06 -1.46
CA SER A 422 34.89 -4.55 -2.64
C SER A 422 35.20 -3.38 -3.60
N ARG A 423 36.48 -3.23 -3.96
CA ARG A 423 36.92 -2.30 -5.00
C ARG A 423 36.91 -2.94 -6.40
N GLU A 424 36.70 -4.25 -6.46
CA GLU A 424 36.68 -5.00 -7.71
C GLU A 424 35.32 -4.85 -8.40
N GLU A 425 35.33 -4.64 -9.71
CA GLU A 425 34.12 -4.79 -10.51
C GLU A 425 33.78 -6.28 -10.61
N TRP A 426 32.52 -6.60 -10.31
CA TRP A 426 32.02 -7.95 -10.51
C TRP A 426 31.54 -8.15 -11.95
N SER A 427 31.48 -9.42 -12.40
CA SER A 427 30.84 -9.72 -13.68
C SER A 427 29.36 -9.32 -13.65
N LYS A 428 28.80 -9.03 -14.80
CA LYS A 428 27.41 -8.62 -14.93
C LYS A 428 26.43 -9.72 -14.51
N GLU A 429 26.86 -10.97 -14.64
CA GLU A 429 26.11 -12.14 -14.17
C GLU A 429 26.05 -12.18 -12.63
N VAL A 430 27.13 -11.87 -11.95
CA VAL A 430 27.18 -11.73 -10.49
C VAL A 430 26.27 -10.59 -10.03
N ASP A 431 26.37 -9.41 -10.67
CA ASP A 431 25.47 -8.30 -10.35
C ASP A 431 23.98 -8.67 -10.54
N ALA A 432 23.64 -9.47 -11.58
CA ALA A 432 22.29 -9.94 -11.83
C ALA A 432 21.76 -10.84 -10.70
N ARG A 433 22.59 -11.71 -10.15
CA ARG A 433 22.23 -12.54 -8.99
C ARG A 433 22.10 -11.70 -7.73
N VAL A 434 23.11 -10.92 -7.42
CA VAL A 434 23.21 -10.15 -6.17
C VAL A 434 22.11 -9.11 -6.04
N ILE A 435 21.67 -8.45 -7.12
CA ILE A 435 20.57 -7.49 -7.01
C ILE A 435 19.26 -8.14 -6.53
N VAL A 436 18.93 -9.34 -7.04
CA VAL A 436 17.72 -10.04 -6.61
C VAL A 436 17.85 -10.51 -5.17
N GLU A 437 19.02 -11.04 -4.80
CA GLU A 437 19.32 -11.46 -3.43
C GLU A 437 19.27 -10.29 -2.45
N SER A 438 19.86 -9.16 -2.79
CA SER A 438 19.89 -7.96 -1.93
C SER A 438 18.49 -7.42 -1.64
N GLN A 439 17.63 -7.39 -2.66
CA GLN A 439 16.23 -6.98 -2.47
C GLN A 439 15.49 -7.95 -1.54
N ALA A 440 15.70 -9.25 -1.69
CA ALA A 440 15.11 -10.27 -0.83
C ALA A 440 15.72 -10.27 0.59
N LEU A 441 17.04 -10.07 0.72
CA LEU A 441 17.72 -9.94 2.02
C LEU A 441 17.22 -8.73 2.81
N SER A 442 17.02 -7.59 2.14
CA SER A 442 16.43 -6.39 2.76
C SER A 442 15.02 -6.66 3.31
N MET A 443 14.17 -7.37 2.54
CA MET A 443 12.84 -7.79 3.01
C MET A 443 12.95 -8.76 4.20
N ARG A 444 13.84 -9.75 4.14
CA ARG A 444 14.06 -10.72 5.22
C ARG A 444 14.56 -10.05 6.50
N LEU A 445 15.56 -9.17 6.41
CA LEU A 445 16.11 -8.46 7.55
C LEU A 445 15.04 -7.77 8.38
N ARG A 446 14.07 -7.14 7.72
CA ARG A 446 13.01 -6.36 8.38
C ARG A 446 11.82 -7.21 8.82
N SER A 447 11.50 -8.26 8.10
CA SER A 447 10.36 -9.13 8.42
C SER A 447 10.68 -10.28 9.37
N GLN A 448 11.96 -10.65 9.57
CA GLN A 448 12.33 -11.79 10.40
C GLN A 448 11.85 -11.73 11.86
N LYS A 449 11.69 -10.52 12.43
CA LYS A 449 11.16 -10.34 13.79
C LYS A 449 9.66 -10.65 13.91
N LEU A 450 8.95 -10.69 12.78
CA LEU A 450 7.50 -10.86 12.69
C LEU A 450 7.10 -12.31 12.50
N VAL A 451 7.98 -13.13 11.95
CA VAL A 451 7.74 -14.54 11.67
C VAL A 451 8.06 -15.44 12.87
N HIS A 452 7.53 -16.64 12.82
CA HIS A 452 7.87 -17.77 13.69
C HIS A 452 7.88 -19.04 12.83
N SER A 453 8.27 -20.19 13.43
CA SER A 453 8.18 -21.45 12.69
C SER A 453 6.72 -21.73 12.31
N PRO A 454 6.40 -21.91 11.02
CA PRO A 454 5.04 -22.24 10.59
C PRO A 454 4.64 -23.69 10.92
N ARG A 455 5.59 -24.58 11.18
CA ARG A 455 5.42 -25.98 11.63
C ARG A 455 6.71 -26.51 12.27
N ASP A 456 6.55 -27.53 13.12
CA ASP A 456 7.68 -28.16 13.81
C ASP A 456 8.80 -28.58 12.86
N GLY A 457 10.02 -28.35 13.27
CA GLY A 457 11.22 -28.68 12.51
C GLY A 457 11.63 -27.66 11.44
N LEU A 458 10.84 -26.62 11.19
CA LEU A 458 11.20 -25.54 10.27
C LEU A 458 11.71 -24.30 11.00
N PRO A 459 12.63 -23.53 10.41
CA PRO A 459 13.02 -22.22 10.93
C PRO A 459 11.86 -21.21 10.83
N ALA A 460 11.97 -20.11 11.58
CA ALA A 460 11.05 -18.98 11.49
C ALA A 460 11.06 -18.36 10.08
N GLN A 461 9.93 -18.38 9.40
CA GLN A 461 9.80 -17.94 8.00
C GLN A 461 8.33 -17.66 7.65
N PRO A 462 8.03 -17.00 6.52
CA PRO A 462 6.67 -16.94 5.98
C PRO A 462 6.09 -18.32 5.71
N ARG A 463 4.75 -18.43 5.81
CA ARG A 463 4.03 -19.65 5.40
C ARG A 463 3.94 -19.72 3.87
N ARG A 464 3.36 -18.69 3.24
CA ARG A 464 3.27 -18.52 1.79
C ARG A 464 3.74 -17.11 1.39
N ILE A 465 4.31 -17.00 0.21
CA ILE A 465 4.61 -15.71 -0.42
C ILE A 465 3.81 -15.64 -1.73
N TYR A 466 3.02 -14.59 -1.86
CA TYR A 466 2.27 -14.29 -3.09
C TYR A 466 2.97 -13.18 -3.86
N LEU A 467 3.35 -13.45 -5.09
CA LEU A 467 3.95 -12.48 -6.00
C LEU A 467 2.88 -11.86 -6.89
N VAL A 468 2.88 -10.53 -6.98
CA VAL A 468 1.99 -9.78 -7.87
C VAL A 468 2.79 -8.78 -8.72
N GLY A 469 2.19 -8.28 -9.79
CA GLY A 469 2.82 -7.32 -10.72
C GLY A 469 3.68 -8.00 -11.79
N GLY A 470 4.26 -7.20 -12.70
CA GLY A 470 4.97 -7.71 -13.87
C GLY A 470 6.15 -8.64 -13.58
N GLY A 471 6.87 -8.39 -12.48
CA GLY A 471 7.99 -9.23 -12.05
C GLY A 471 7.59 -10.61 -11.52
N SER A 472 6.31 -10.83 -11.19
CA SER A 472 5.80 -12.13 -10.73
C SER A 472 5.83 -13.22 -11.81
N LEU A 473 5.98 -12.82 -13.06
CA LEU A 473 6.11 -13.73 -14.20
C LEU A 473 7.54 -14.27 -14.38
N ASN A 474 8.49 -13.75 -13.60
CA ASN A 474 9.90 -14.13 -13.76
C ASN A 474 10.27 -15.28 -12.79
N PRO A 475 10.55 -16.50 -13.30
CA PRO A 475 10.79 -17.66 -12.46
C PRO A 475 12.10 -17.57 -11.66
N ALA A 476 13.13 -16.90 -12.18
CA ALA A 476 14.40 -16.73 -11.47
C ALA A 476 14.24 -15.81 -10.25
N ILE A 477 13.47 -14.72 -10.39
CA ILE A 477 13.15 -13.83 -9.26
C ILE A 477 12.32 -14.59 -8.22
N ALA A 478 11.30 -15.36 -8.64
CA ALA A 478 10.48 -16.15 -7.73
C ALA A 478 11.31 -17.16 -6.92
N SER A 479 12.23 -17.87 -7.58
CA SER A 479 13.10 -18.85 -6.94
C SER A 479 14.02 -18.20 -5.90
N VAL A 480 14.68 -17.09 -6.24
CA VAL A 480 15.57 -16.38 -5.28
C VAL A 480 14.78 -15.82 -4.09
N ILE A 481 13.57 -15.29 -4.31
CA ILE A 481 12.70 -14.84 -3.22
C ILE A 481 12.38 -16.01 -2.28
N GLY A 482 12.04 -17.18 -2.82
CA GLY A 482 11.82 -18.40 -2.05
C GLY A 482 13.04 -18.86 -1.27
N ASP A 483 14.21 -18.84 -1.90
CA ASP A 483 15.49 -19.23 -1.27
C ASP A 483 15.84 -18.31 -0.10
N VAL A 484 15.64 -17.00 -0.26
CA VAL A 484 16.05 -15.99 0.74
C VAL A 484 15.02 -15.82 1.86
N LEU A 485 13.73 -15.67 1.52
CA LEU A 485 12.66 -15.42 2.50
C LEU A 485 12.10 -16.70 3.12
N GLY A 486 12.31 -17.85 2.49
CA GLY A 486 11.72 -19.13 2.86
C GLY A 486 10.39 -19.33 2.14
N ALA A 487 9.29 -19.40 2.84
CA ALA A 487 7.95 -19.80 2.42
C ALA A 487 7.73 -21.31 2.52
N ALA A 488 7.35 -21.76 3.70
CA ALA A 488 7.21 -23.18 4.04
C ALA A 488 6.24 -23.97 3.15
N ASP A 489 5.20 -23.30 2.61
CA ASP A 489 4.22 -23.88 1.69
C ASP A 489 4.48 -23.51 0.23
N GLY A 490 5.43 -22.61 -0.03
CA GLY A 490 5.86 -22.22 -1.37
C GLY A 490 5.61 -20.77 -1.74
N VAL A 491 6.11 -20.41 -2.93
CA VAL A 491 5.93 -19.11 -3.57
C VAL A 491 4.87 -19.26 -4.66
N TYR A 492 3.93 -18.35 -4.69
CA TYR A 492 2.78 -18.37 -5.58
C TYR A 492 2.71 -17.07 -6.38
N LYS A 493 2.38 -17.18 -7.64
CA LYS A 493 1.92 -16.04 -8.43
C LYS A 493 0.43 -15.84 -8.15
N LEU A 494 0.05 -14.59 -7.96
CA LEU A 494 -1.33 -14.20 -7.81
C LEU A 494 -1.75 -13.30 -8.96
N ASP A 495 -2.79 -13.71 -9.66
CA ASP A 495 -3.43 -12.91 -10.70
C ASP A 495 -4.81 -12.43 -10.21
N VAL A 496 -4.86 -11.22 -9.72
CA VAL A 496 -6.11 -10.52 -9.36
C VAL A 496 -6.45 -9.40 -10.36
N GLY A 497 -5.86 -9.47 -11.57
CA GLY A 497 -6.19 -8.58 -12.68
C GLY A 497 -5.92 -7.09 -12.42
N GLY A 498 -4.98 -6.74 -11.53
CA GLY A 498 -4.68 -5.34 -11.17
C GLY A 498 -5.82 -4.63 -10.43
N SER A 499 -6.77 -5.37 -9.88
CA SER A 499 -7.98 -4.84 -9.24
C SER A 499 -8.09 -5.23 -7.74
N ALA A 500 -6.97 -5.63 -7.14
CA ALA A 500 -6.92 -6.11 -5.76
C ALA A 500 -7.60 -5.17 -4.76
N CYS A 501 -7.34 -3.86 -4.83
CA CYS A 501 -7.91 -2.90 -3.89
C CYS A 501 -9.44 -2.83 -3.99
N ALA A 502 -9.98 -2.79 -5.21
CA ALA A 502 -11.43 -2.80 -5.42
C ALA A 502 -12.07 -4.12 -4.98
N LEU A 503 -11.41 -5.28 -5.25
CA LEU A 503 -11.85 -6.59 -4.75
C LEU A 503 -11.85 -6.64 -3.23
N GLY A 504 -10.79 -6.17 -2.58
CA GLY A 504 -10.72 -6.08 -1.12
C GLY A 504 -11.87 -5.27 -0.53
N GLY A 505 -12.23 -4.15 -1.17
CA GLY A 505 -13.42 -3.35 -0.85
C GLY A 505 -14.72 -4.15 -1.00
N ALA A 506 -14.92 -4.82 -2.14
CA ALA A 506 -16.11 -5.63 -2.39
C ALA A 506 -16.25 -6.78 -1.37
N TYR A 507 -15.15 -7.46 -1.04
CA TYR A 507 -15.13 -8.52 -0.03
C TYR A 507 -15.40 -7.99 1.38
N LYS A 508 -14.89 -6.78 1.70
CA LYS A 508 -15.20 -6.11 2.97
C LYS A 508 -16.68 -5.77 3.07
N ALA A 509 -17.29 -5.28 1.98
CA ALA A 509 -18.73 -5.00 1.92
C ALA A 509 -19.56 -6.29 2.10
N LEU A 510 -19.19 -7.37 1.41
CA LEU A 510 -19.82 -8.67 1.54
C LEU A 510 -19.74 -9.18 2.98
N TRP A 511 -18.53 -9.20 3.55
CA TRP A 511 -18.33 -9.64 4.95
C TRP A 511 -19.19 -8.83 5.93
N ALA A 512 -19.20 -7.51 5.78
CA ALA A 512 -19.97 -6.64 6.66
C ALA A 512 -21.47 -6.94 6.62
N MET A 513 -22.00 -7.30 5.44
CA MET A 513 -23.44 -7.57 5.24
C MET A 513 -23.86 -8.99 5.60
N GLU A 514 -22.98 -9.98 5.40
CA GLU A 514 -23.35 -11.39 5.54
C GLU A 514 -22.78 -12.03 6.81
N ARG A 515 -21.86 -11.39 7.54
CA ARG A 515 -21.31 -11.93 8.78
C ARG A 515 -22.37 -12.08 9.87
N LYS A 516 -22.32 -13.19 10.58
CA LYS A 516 -23.03 -13.35 11.86
C LYS A 516 -22.24 -12.64 12.97
N ALA A 517 -22.88 -12.43 14.12
CA ALA A 517 -22.21 -11.85 15.26
C ALA A 517 -20.94 -12.65 15.64
N GLY A 518 -19.78 -11.98 15.66
CA GLY A 518 -18.50 -12.58 15.98
C GLY A 518 -17.78 -13.30 14.83
N GLU A 519 -18.37 -13.44 13.64
CA GLU A 519 -17.67 -14.02 12.49
C GLU A 519 -16.60 -13.07 11.93
N THR A 520 -15.38 -13.57 11.84
CA THR A 520 -14.24 -12.83 11.29
C THR A 520 -14.30 -12.74 9.77
N PHE A 521 -13.50 -11.84 9.21
CA PHE A 521 -13.33 -11.72 7.75
C PHE A 521 -12.90 -13.07 7.14
N ASP A 522 -11.91 -13.74 7.74
CA ASP A 522 -11.41 -15.03 7.24
C ASP A 522 -12.46 -16.14 7.32
N GLN A 523 -13.32 -16.11 8.33
CA GLN A 523 -14.39 -17.11 8.45
C GLN A 523 -15.47 -16.97 7.39
N VAL A 524 -15.73 -15.78 6.88
CA VAL A 524 -16.72 -15.54 5.83
C VAL A 524 -16.08 -15.59 4.44
N ILE A 525 -15.03 -14.81 4.22
CA ILE A 525 -14.38 -14.70 2.92
C ILE A 525 -13.46 -15.90 2.65
N GLY A 526 -12.62 -16.30 3.60
CA GLY A 526 -11.67 -17.41 3.43
C GLY A 526 -12.33 -18.76 3.14
N LYS A 527 -13.57 -18.99 3.62
CA LYS A 527 -14.34 -20.21 3.30
C LYS A 527 -14.88 -20.23 1.86
N ARG A 528 -15.11 -19.06 1.27
CA ARG A 528 -15.69 -18.90 -0.08
C ARG A 528 -14.61 -18.70 -1.13
N TRP A 529 -13.44 -18.22 -0.71
CA TRP A 529 -12.35 -17.91 -1.63
C TRP A 529 -11.76 -19.20 -2.21
N LYS A 530 -11.64 -19.22 -3.55
CA LYS A 530 -11.09 -20.37 -4.31
C LYS A 530 -9.76 -19.97 -4.92
N GLU A 531 -8.76 -20.81 -4.75
CA GLU A 531 -7.42 -20.62 -5.35
C GLU A 531 -7.43 -20.88 -6.87
N GLU A 532 -8.35 -21.71 -7.35
CA GLU A 532 -8.45 -22.10 -8.76
C GLU A 532 -8.58 -20.88 -9.69
N GLY A 533 -7.67 -20.79 -10.66
CA GLY A 533 -7.65 -19.74 -11.67
C GLY A 533 -7.03 -18.40 -11.23
N SER A 534 -6.79 -18.20 -9.93
CA SER A 534 -6.20 -16.95 -9.42
C SER A 534 -4.82 -17.12 -8.82
N VAL A 535 -4.45 -18.33 -8.41
CA VAL A 535 -3.20 -18.65 -7.72
C VAL A 535 -2.48 -19.80 -8.40
N GLU A 536 -1.23 -19.57 -8.75
CA GLU A 536 -0.33 -20.56 -9.37
C GLU A 536 0.92 -20.70 -8.51
N LYS A 537 1.25 -21.95 -8.11
CA LYS A 537 2.51 -22.21 -7.41
C LYS A 537 3.66 -22.14 -8.42
N VAL A 538 4.60 -21.20 -8.18
CA VAL A 538 5.72 -20.93 -9.11
C VAL A 538 7.06 -21.38 -8.57
N ASP A 539 7.21 -21.57 -7.25
CA ASP A 539 8.42 -22.13 -6.63
C ASP A 539 8.08 -22.90 -5.35
N ALA A 540 8.93 -23.86 -5.00
CA ALA A 540 8.77 -24.67 -3.79
C ALA A 540 8.90 -23.83 -2.51
N GLY A 541 9.58 -22.70 -2.57
CA GLY A 541 9.87 -21.82 -1.45
C GLY A 541 11.08 -22.28 -0.65
N PHE A 542 10.90 -22.59 0.62
CA PHE A 542 11.98 -22.96 1.53
C PHE A 542 12.82 -24.13 1.00
N LYS A 543 14.13 -23.92 0.98
CA LYS A 543 15.15 -24.95 0.70
C LYS A 543 16.12 -25.01 1.89
N ASP A 544 16.16 -26.17 2.53
CA ASP A 544 17.07 -26.43 3.65
C ASP A 544 18.52 -26.25 3.21
N GLY A 545 19.37 -25.74 4.09
CA GLY A 545 20.75 -25.36 3.79
C GLY A 545 20.86 -24.01 3.08
N THR A 546 20.10 -23.77 2.00
CA THR A 546 20.11 -22.49 1.25
C THR A 546 19.55 -21.36 2.10
N TYR A 547 18.41 -21.59 2.76
CA TYR A 547 17.81 -20.60 3.66
C TYR A 547 18.74 -20.20 4.80
N GLN A 548 19.47 -21.16 5.38
CA GLN A 548 20.44 -20.92 6.45
C GLN A 548 21.66 -20.14 5.93
N THR A 549 22.14 -20.46 4.72
CA THR A 549 23.24 -19.72 4.06
C THR A 549 22.91 -18.23 3.93
N TYR A 550 21.69 -17.87 3.52
CA TYR A 550 21.28 -16.45 3.53
C TYR A 550 21.10 -15.90 4.94
N GLY A 551 20.72 -16.74 5.90
CA GLY A 551 20.61 -16.36 7.31
C GLY A 551 21.94 -15.96 7.93
N SER A 552 23.05 -16.64 7.59
CA SER A 552 24.36 -16.37 8.15
C SER A 552 24.93 -14.99 7.78
N VAL A 553 24.52 -14.43 6.64
CA VAL A 553 25.01 -13.12 6.17
C VAL A 553 24.08 -11.94 6.50
N LEU A 554 22.93 -12.16 7.16
CA LEU A 554 21.99 -11.08 7.47
C LEU A 554 22.59 -9.99 8.37
N GLY A 555 23.43 -10.38 9.35
CA GLY A 555 24.14 -9.41 10.18
C GLY A 555 25.08 -8.53 9.38
N SER A 556 25.84 -9.10 8.46
CA SER A 556 26.74 -8.36 7.58
C SER A 556 25.98 -7.49 6.58
N PHE A 557 24.82 -7.95 6.11
CA PHE A 557 23.95 -7.13 5.28
C PHE A 557 23.42 -5.89 6.05
N GLU A 558 23.01 -6.07 7.29
CA GLU A 558 22.61 -4.97 8.18
C GLU A 558 23.76 -4.00 8.46
N ASP A 559 24.97 -4.51 8.72
CA ASP A 559 26.16 -3.70 8.97
C ASP A 559 26.63 -2.92 7.73
N MET A 560 26.47 -3.51 6.53
CA MET A 560 26.68 -2.79 5.27
C MET A 560 25.74 -1.58 5.16
N GLU A 561 24.46 -1.75 5.42
CA GLU A 561 23.47 -0.65 5.40
C GLU A 561 23.80 0.42 6.46
N LYS A 562 24.17 0.01 7.69
CA LYS A 562 24.56 0.93 8.77
C LYS A 562 25.78 1.77 8.42
N ARG A 563 26.81 1.17 7.79
CA ARG A 563 28.02 1.91 7.34
C ARG A 563 27.64 2.99 6.33
N LEU A 564 26.84 2.64 5.33
CA LEU A 564 26.42 3.58 4.30
C LEU A 564 25.50 4.69 4.84
N LEU A 565 24.62 4.39 5.80
CA LEU A 565 23.80 5.39 6.48
C LEU A 565 24.68 6.34 7.32
N ALA A 566 25.68 5.85 8.01
CA ALA A 566 26.62 6.68 8.78
C ALA A 566 27.42 7.63 7.88
N GLU A 567 27.87 7.17 6.70
CA GLU A 567 28.52 8.01 5.69
C GLU A 567 27.60 9.10 5.16
N GLU A 568 26.31 8.79 4.97
CA GLU A 568 25.31 9.74 4.49
C GLU A 568 25.07 10.87 5.51
N GLN A 569 25.09 10.55 6.81
CA GLN A 569 24.92 11.52 7.89
C GLN A 569 26.16 12.36 8.19
N GLY A 570 27.34 11.86 7.88
CA GLY A 570 28.63 12.55 8.08
C GLY A 570 28.99 13.57 6.99
N LYS A 571 28.16 13.68 5.97
CA LYS A 571 28.29 14.62 4.84
C LYS A 571 27.33 15.80 4.99
#